data_a914d2a244c368613d91f4d22abd5433
#
_entry.id   a914d2a244c368613d91f4d22abd5433
#
_cell.length_a   1.000
_cell.length_b   1.000
_cell.length_c   1.000
_cell.angle_alpha   90.00
_cell.angle_beta   90.00
_cell.angle_gamma   90.00
#
_symmetry.space_group_name_H-M   'P 1'
#
loop_
_entity.id
_entity.type
_entity.pdbx_description
1 polymer ?
#
loop_
_entity_poly.entity_id
_entity_poly.type
_entity_poly.pdbx_seq_one_letter_code
_entity_poly.pdbx_strand_id
1 'polypeptide(L)'
;MEKIKVAGLGPGNPDYILPAARMAVADSEIVIGGKRNIESIKELLNGKEIKYIDSRLAELAEYIKQNRMKKITVIVSGDPGFYSMLNYLENTFGREELEVIPGISSVQYMFARLGMHWYDAFVSSLHGKEFNFTEKLNDYNKMGLLTDSKFTPQRIAGELFKNKQNDVKIFVGENLSYENEKIWEFFPENLYDFDYKFGINVVVLVK
;
A
#
# COMPACT_ATOMS: atom_id res chain seq x y z
N MET A 1 28.31 -1.86 -9.98
CA MET A 1 27.08 -2.68 -10.14
C MET A 1 25.90 -1.72 -10.31
N GLU A 2 24.88 -2.10 -11.06
CA GLU A 2 23.68 -1.28 -11.13
C GLU A 2 22.91 -1.34 -9.79
N LYS A 3 22.18 -0.27 -9.48
CA LYS A 3 21.33 -0.23 -8.28
C LYS A 3 20.15 -1.18 -8.41
N ILE A 4 19.68 -1.72 -7.29
CA ILE A 4 18.42 -2.44 -7.23
C ILE A 4 17.30 -1.40 -7.36
N LYS A 5 16.49 -1.50 -8.39
CA LYS A 5 15.33 -0.62 -8.54
C LYS A 5 14.17 -1.10 -7.66
N VAL A 6 13.53 -0.18 -6.95
CA VAL A 6 12.34 -0.46 -6.13
C VAL A 6 11.22 0.41 -6.67
N ALA A 7 10.27 -0.19 -7.37
CA ALA A 7 9.26 0.52 -8.14
C ALA A 7 7.85 0.35 -7.57
N GLY A 8 7.17 1.46 -7.32
CA GLY A 8 5.76 1.50 -6.94
C GLY A 8 4.85 1.32 -8.16
N LEU A 9 3.94 0.35 -8.07
CA LEU A 9 2.97 0.08 -9.15
C LEU A 9 1.64 0.83 -8.99
N GLY A 10 1.53 1.69 -7.98
CA GLY A 10 0.29 2.39 -7.74
C GLY A 10 -0.79 1.55 -7.06
N PRO A 11 -2.05 2.03 -7.04
CA PRO A 11 -3.12 1.45 -6.22
C PRO A 11 -3.69 0.12 -6.76
N GLY A 12 -3.39 -0.25 -8.02
CA GLY A 12 -3.83 -1.53 -8.58
C GLY A 12 -4.11 -1.52 -10.08
N ASN A 13 -4.81 -0.50 -10.59
CA ASN A 13 -5.10 -0.37 -12.02
C ASN A 13 -3.82 0.01 -12.79
N PRO A 14 -3.51 -0.68 -13.91
CA PRO A 14 -2.34 -0.41 -14.76
C PRO A 14 -2.23 1.04 -15.26
N ASP A 15 -3.34 1.78 -15.39
CA ASP A 15 -3.34 3.18 -15.82
C ASP A 15 -2.66 4.13 -14.81
N TYR A 16 -2.55 3.70 -13.56
CA TYR A 16 -1.87 4.45 -12.50
C TYR A 16 -0.42 4.03 -12.29
N ILE A 17 0.10 3.10 -13.10
CA ILE A 17 1.53 2.77 -13.09
C ILE A 17 2.29 3.87 -13.83
N LEU A 18 3.17 4.55 -13.13
CA LEU A 18 3.99 5.61 -13.72
C LEU A 18 4.86 5.07 -14.87
N PRO A 19 5.06 5.85 -15.94
CA PRO A 19 5.96 5.47 -17.03
C PRO A 19 7.36 5.05 -16.54
N ALA A 20 7.90 5.74 -15.53
CA ALA A 20 9.20 5.39 -14.94
C ALA A 20 9.22 3.97 -14.34
N ALA A 21 8.14 3.55 -13.67
CA ALA A 21 8.04 2.20 -13.11
C ALA A 21 7.92 1.14 -14.24
N ARG A 22 7.15 1.43 -15.30
CA ARG A 22 7.08 0.57 -16.49
C ARG A 22 8.44 0.42 -17.18
N MET A 23 9.18 1.51 -17.33
CA MET A 23 10.52 1.53 -17.93
C MET A 23 11.51 0.72 -17.06
N ALA A 24 11.46 0.85 -15.74
CA ALA A 24 12.29 0.07 -14.83
C ALA A 24 12.05 -1.43 -14.98
N VAL A 25 10.78 -1.84 -15.04
CA VAL A 25 10.42 -3.25 -15.28
C VAL A 25 10.87 -3.69 -16.67
N ALA A 26 10.66 -2.88 -17.71
CA ALA A 26 11.05 -3.22 -19.07
C ALA A 26 12.57 -3.45 -19.23
N ASP A 27 13.38 -2.64 -18.54
CA ASP A 27 14.86 -2.72 -18.54
C ASP A 27 15.42 -3.86 -17.69
N SER A 28 14.59 -4.51 -16.85
CA SER A 28 15.05 -5.54 -15.91
C SER A 28 15.28 -6.89 -16.58
N GLU A 29 16.23 -7.67 -16.05
CA GLU A 29 16.42 -9.09 -16.30
C GLU A 29 15.63 -9.93 -15.27
N ILE A 30 15.57 -9.43 -14.01
CA ILE A 30 14.85 -10.08 -12.92
C ILE A 30 13.79 -9.11 -12.38
N VAL A 31 12.55 -9.59 -12.27
CA VAL A 31 11.46 -8.85 -11.61
C VAL A 31 11.02 -9.62 -10.36
N ILE A 32 11.05 -8.93 -9.23
CA ILE A 32 10.71 -9.48 -7.92
C ILE A 32 9.44 -8.79 -7.41
N GLY A 33 8.43 -9.55 -7.01
CA GLY A 33 7.19 -8.96 -6.52
C GLY A 33 6.21 -9.94 -5.91
N GLY A 34 5.22 -9.44 -5.19
CA GLY A 34 4.08 -10.23 -4.75
C GLY A 34 3.26 -10.75 -5.94
N LYS A 35 2.61 -11.90 -5.79
CA LYS A 35 1.87 -12.56 -6.87
C LYS A 35 0.91 -11.61 -7.60
N ARG A 36 0.12 -10.82 -6.86
CA ARG A 36 -0.81 -9.85 -7.43
C ARG A 36 -0.11 -8.76 -8.26
N ASN A 37 1.02 -8.24 -7.77
CA ASN A 37 1.79 -7.21 -8.47
C ASN A 37 2.39 -7.75 -9.78
N ILE A 38 2.93 -8.96 -9.74
CA ILE A 38 3.45 -9.67 -10.93
C ILE A 38 2.33 -9.86 -11.97
N GLU A 39 1.15 -10.30 -11.53
CA GLU A 39 0.01 -10.53 -12.43
C GLU A 39 -0.49 -9.22 -13.09
N SER A 40 -0.45 -8.09 -12.36
CA SER A 40 -0.91 -6.80 -12.90
C SER A 40 -0.03 -6.19 -13.98
N ILE A 41 1.19 -6.73 -14.19
CA ILE A 41 2.14 -6.27 -15.20
C ILE A 41 2.63 -7.40 -16.13
N LYS A 42 1.90 -8.49 -16.21
CA LYS A 42 2.31 -9.69 -16.94
C LYS A 42 2.74 -9.43 -18.39
N GLU A 43 2.15 -8.43 -19.03
CA GLU A 43 2.49 -8.03 -20.40
C GLU A 43 3.93 -7.48 -20.54
N LEU A 44 4.53 -7.01 -19.45
CA LEU A 44 5.91 -6.50 -19.42
C LEU A 44 6.95 -7.56 -19.05
N LEU A 45 6.55 -8.79 -18.74
CA LEU A 45 7.41 -9.82 -18.14
C LEU A 45 7.98 -10.83 -19.14
N ASN A 46 7.68 -10.68 -20.44
CA ASN A 46 8.18 -11.62 -21.45
C ASN A 46 9.73 -11.66 -21.45
N GLY A 47 10.28 -12.87 -21.39
CA GLY A 47 11.72 -13.11 -21.37
C GLY A 47 12.45 -12.76 -20.07
N LYS A 48 11.72 -12.42 -18.98
CA LYS A 48 12.30 -12.06 -17.69
C LYS A 48 12.23 -13.20 -16.68
N GLU A 49 13.23 -13.24 -15.81
CA GLU A 49 13.21 -14.11 -14.64
C GLU A 49 12.29 -13.51 -13.57
N ILE A 50 11.37 -14.30 -13.02
CA ILE A 50 10.39 -13.85 -12.04
C ILE A 50 10.67 -14.51 -10.69
N LYS A 51 10.78 -13.70 -9.63
CA LYS A 51 10.89 -14.17 -8.25
C LYS A 51 9.73 -13.63 -7.43
N TYR A 52 8.94 -14.54 -6.86
CA TYR A 52 7.85 -14.14 -5.97
C TYR A 52 8.34 -13.82 -4.56
N ILE A 53 7.77 -12.76 -3.98
CA ILE A 53 7.96 -12.42 -2.57
C ILE A 53 7.03 -13.30 -1.73
N ASP A 54 7.59 -13.96 -0.76
CA ASP A 54 6.88 -14.70 0.30
C ASP A 54 7.39 -14.27 1.68
N SER A 55 7.04 -15.01 2.73
CA SER A 55 7.44 -14.72 4.12
C SER A 55 8.94 -14.92 4.40
N ARG A 56 9.69 -15.54 3.46
CA ARG A 56 11.11 -15.89 3.63
C ARG A 56 12.04 -14.79 3.11
N LEU A 57 11.96 -13.62 3.74
CA LEU A 57 12.68 -12.44 3.27
C LEU A 57 14.21 -12.60 3.28
N ALA A 58 14.76 -13.40 4.20
CA ALA A 58 16.20 -13.68 4.23
C ALA A 58 16.67 -14.45 2.98
N GLU A 59 15.87 -15.45 2.51
CA GLU A 59 16.16 -16.18 1.27
C GLU A 59 16.07 -15.25 0.05
N LEU A 60 15.11 -14.32 0.06
CA LEU A 60 15.00 -13.30 -0.98
C LEU A 60 16.24 -12.39 -1.03
N ALA A 61 16.71 -11.94 0.14
CA ALA A 61 17.90 -11.11 0.22
C ALA A 61 19.13 -11.85 -0.34
N GLU A 62 19.29 -13.12 0.00
CA GLU A 62 20.39 -13.94 -0.51
C GLU A 62 20.28 -14.15 -2.02
N TYR A 63 19.07 -14.42 -2.54
CA TYR A 63 18.84 -14.50 -3.97
C TYR A 63 19.21 -13.22 -4.70
N ILE A 64 18.86 -12.04 -4.15
CA ILE A 64 19.25 -10.74 -4.71
C ILE A 64 20.77 -10.60 -4.73
N LYS A 65 21.48 -10.93 -3.63
CA LYS A 65 22.95 -10.87 -3.54
C LYS A 65 23.63 -11.72 -4.60
N GLN A 66 23.15 -12.96 -4.80
CA GLN A 66 23.72 -13.88 -5.79
C GLN A 66 23.51 -13.42 -7.24
N ASN A 67 22.51 -12.57 -7.48
CA ASN A 67 22.17 -12.06 -8.82
C ASN A 67 22.55 -10.58 -9.03
N ARG A 68 23.43 -9.99 -8.21
CA ARG A 68 23.81 -8.55 -8.27
C ARG A 68 24.42 -8.07 -9.58
N MET A 69 24.82 -8.98 -10.47
CA MET A 69 25.34 -8.63 -11.79
C MET A 69 24.20 -8.43 -12.83
N LYS A 70 22.98 -8.85 -12.51
CA LYS A 70 21.80 -8.67 -13.33
C LYS A 70 21.04 -7.39 -12.93
N LYS A 71 20.25 -6.86 -13.88
CA LYS A 71 19.33 -5.76 -13.63
C LYS A 71 18.11 -6.25 -12.87
N ILE A 72 17.95 -5.81 -11.61
CA ILE A 72 16.89 -6.27 -10.72
C ILE A 72 15.92 -5.12 -10.44
N THR A 73 14.63 -5.37 -10.64
CA THR A 73 13.56 -4.48 -10.15
C THR A 73 12.66 -5.21 -9.16
N VAL A 74 12.56 -4.67 -7.96
CA VAL A 74 11.57 -5.08 -6.95
C VAL A 74 10.34 -4.21 -7.11
N ILE A 75 9.20 -4.81 -7.40
CA ILE A 75 7.92 -4.11 -7.55
C ILE A 75 7.07 -4.24 -6.29
N VAL A 76 6.45 -3.15 -5.88
CA VAL A 76 5.57 -3.08 -4.70
C VAL A 76 4.24 -2.40 -5.04
N SER A 77 3.19 -2.72 -4.30
CA SER A 77 1.92 -1.98 -4.40
C SER A 77 2.06 -0.57 -3.86
N GLY A 78 1.30 0.36 -4.40
CA GLY A 78 1.29 1.75 -3.96
C GLY A 78 2.61 2.45 -4.21
N ASP A 79 3.11 3.12 -3.18
CA ASP A 79 4.39 3.83 -3.15
C ASP A 79 5.42 3.07 -2.29
N PRO A 80 6.68 2.91 -2.74
CA PRO A 80 7.70 2.22 -1.96
C PRO A 80 7.99 2.84 -0.60
N GLY A 81 7.87 4.15 -0.47
CA GLY A 81 8.13 4.89 0.77
C GLY A 81 7.00 4.79 1.81
N PHE A 82 5.85 4.18 1.46
CA PHE A 82 4.70 4.12 2.35
C PHE A 82 4.34 2.69 2.75
N TYR A 83 4.89 2.24 3.89
CA TYR A 83 4.63 0.91 4.49
C TYR A 83 4.83 -0.26 3.52
N SER A 84 5.95 -0.28 2.83
CA SER A 84 6.31 -1.31 1.87
C SER A 84 7.62 -2.03 2.22
N MET A 85 8.11 -2.86 1.31
CA MET A 85 9.39 -3.55 1.45
C MET A 85 10.61 -2.64 1.44
N LEU A 86 10.50 -1.37 1.07
CA LEU A 86 11.66 -0.47 0.95
C LEU A 86 12.50 -0.44 2.23
N ASN A 87 11.85 -0.33 3.40
CA ASN A 87 12.55 -0.34 4.69
C ASN A 87 13.39 -1.62 4.91
N TYR A 88 12.87 -2.78 4.51
CA TYR A 88 13.63 -4.03 4.60
C TYR A 88 14.84 -4.02 3.66
N LEU A 89 14.67 -3.54 2.44
CA LEU A 89 15.75 -3.47 1.45
C LEU A 89 16.82 -2.44 1.84
N GLU A 90 16.43 -1.28 2.37
CA GLU A 90 17.37 -0.26 2.91
C GLU A 90 18.22 -0.83 4.04
N ASN A 91 17.61 -1.54 4.98
CA ASN A 91 18.34 -2.17 6.10
C ASN A 91 19.23 -3.33 5.66
N THR A 92 18.94 -3.96 4.53
CA THR A 92 19.68 -5.15 4.05
C THR A 92 20.83 -4.79 3.11
N PHE A 93 20.62 -3.80 2.24
CA PHE A 93 21.58 -3.47 1.17
C PHE A 93 22.21 -2.08 1.30
N GLY A 94 21.61 -1.17 2.09
CA GLY A 94 22.00 0.24 2.13
C GLY A 94 21.28 1.08 1.09
N ARG A 95 21.05 2.37 1.40
CA ARG A 95 20.34 3.31 0.49
C ARG A 95 21.08 3.54 -0.82
N GLU A 96 22.38 3.56 -0.78
CA GLU A 96 23.27 3.77 -1.92
C GLU A 96 23.14 2.69 -2.99
N GLU A 97 22.71 1.48 -2.60
CA GLU A 97 22.49 0.35 -3.50
C GLU A 97 21.09 0.35 -4.13
N LEU A 98 20.20 1.26 -3.71
CA LEU A 98 18.83 1.32 -4.14
C LEU A 98 18.56 2.53 -5.05
N GLU A 99 17.69 2.33 -6.04
CA GLU A 99 17.04 3.36 -6.84
C GLU A 99 15.53 3.24 -6.62
N VAL A 100 14.94 4.24 -5.95
CA VAL A 100 13.50 4.21 -5.60
C VAL A 100 12.71 4.98 -6.63
N ILE A 101 11.72 4.32 -7.22
CA ILE A 101 10.78 4.90 -8.19
C ILE A 101 9.42 5.02 -7.50
N PRO A 102 8.89 6.24 -7.31
CA PRO A 102 7.65 6.44 -6.56
C PRO A 102 6.46 5.81 -7.26
N GLY A 103 5.39 5.64 -6.51
CA GLY A 103 4.08 5.23 -7.01
C GLY A 103 2.96 5.98 -6.30
N ILE A 104 1.73 5.84 -6.76
CA ILE A 104 0.55 6.41 -6.11
C ILE A 104 0.11 5.47 -5.00
N SER A 105 0.18 5.90 -3.73
CA SER A 105 -0.31 5.08 -2.62
C SER A 105 -1.84 4.94 -2.66
N SER A 106 -2.38 3.85 -2.14
CA SER A 106 -3.84 3.65 -2.04
C SER A 106 -4.51 4.70 -1.15
N VAL A 107 -3.82 5.23 -0.13
CA VAL A 107 -4.33 6.33 0.70
C VAL A 107 -4.41 7.63 -0.11
N GLN A 108 -3.37 7.95 -0.87
CA GLN A 108 -3.35 9.12 -1.75
C GLN A 108 -4.46 9.04 -2.81
N TYR A 109 -4.62 7.86 -3.43
CA TYR A 109 -5.70 7.59 -4.37
C TYR A 109 -7.07 7.77 -3.73
N MET A 110 -7.28 7.24 -2.51
CA MET A 110 -8.55 7.38 -1.78
C MET A 110 -8.92 8.86 -1.54
N PHE A 111 -7.97 9.69 -1.07
CA PHE A 111 -8.22 11.13 -0.90
C PHE A 111 -8.60 11.82 -2.21
N ALA A 112 -7.96 11.44 -3.32
CA ALA A 112 -8.32 11.95 -4.65
C ALA A 112 -9.75 11.55 -5.06
N ARG A 113 -10.15 10.30 -4.79
CA ARG A 113 -11.51 9.80 -5.05
C ARG A 113 -12.58 10.51 -4.21
N LEU A 114 -12.22 10.92 -2.99
CA LEU A 114 -13.09 11.72 -2.11
C LEU A 114 -13.11 13.21 -2.47
N GLY A 115 -12.28 13.67 -3.41
CA GLY A 115 -12.13 15.09 -3.73
C GLY A 115 -11.56 15.91 -2.57
N MET A 116 -10.78 15.29 -1.69
CA MET A 116 -10.25 15.91 -0.47
C MET A 116 -8.73 16.12 -0.57
N HIS A 117 -8.25 17.27 -0.10
CA HIS A 117 -6.82 17.46 0.15
C HIS A 117 -6.38 16.66 1.39
N TRP A 118 -5.11 16.24 1.42
CA TRP A 118 -4.57 15.38 2.47
C TRP A 118 -3.27 15.88 3.11
N TYR A 119 -2.83 17.11 2.77
CA TYR A 119 -1.59 17.69 3.31
C TYR A 119 -1.63 17.86 4.84
N ASP A 120 -2.81 17.99 5.43
CA ASP A 120 -3.08 18.14 6.87
C ASP A 120 -3.63 16.84 7.51
N ALA A 121 -3.66 15.74 6.77
CA ALA A 121 -4.12 14.46 7.27
C ALA A 121 -3.01 13.69 7.98
N PHE A 122 -3.35 13.01 9.07
CA PHE A 122 -2.47 11.98 9.61
C PHE A 122 -2.60 10.70 8.79
N VAL A 123 -1.52 10.23 8.20
CA VAL A 123 -1.53 9.00 7.40
C VAL A 123 -0.67 7.93 8.07
N SER A 124 -1.22 6.72 8.20
CA SER A 124 -0.54 5.63 8.91
C SER A 124 -1.04 4.26 8.44
N SER A 125 -0.45 3.22 9.03
CA SER A 125 -0.86 1.84 8.82
C SER A 125 -1.17 1.18 10.15
N LEU A 126 -2.31 0.52 10.21
CA LEU A 126 -2.68 -0.41 11.29
C LEU A 126 -2.18 -1.83 11.01
N HIS A 127 -1.58 -2.08 9.84
CA HIS A 127 -1.04 -3.38 9.47
C HIS A 127 0.18 -3.72 10.34
N GLY A 128 0.01 -4.70 11.24
CA GLY A 128 1.08 -5.17 12.11
C GLY A 128 1.57 -4.16 13.18
N LYS A 129 0.89 -3.03 13.34
CA LYS A 129 1.20 -2.03 14.37
C LYS A 129 -0.08 -1.57 15.06
N GLU A 130 -0.07 -1.59 16.38
CA GLU A 130 -1.13 -1.01 17.17
C GLU A 130 -0.69 0.39 17.65
N PHE A 131 -1.51 1.37 17.40
CA PHE A 131 -1.40 2.70 18.00
C PHE A 131 -2.80 3.24 18.27
N ASN A 132 -2.90 4.16 19.22
CA ASN A 132 -4.17 4.75 19.59
C ASN A 132 -4.58 5.82 18.57
N PHE A 133 -5.22 5.37 17.48
CA PHE A 133 -5.69 6.27 16.43
C PHE A 133 -6.86 7.16 16.89
N THR A 134 -7.66 6.73 17.86
CA THR A 134 -8.76 7.53 18.40
C THR A 134 -8.26 8.74 19.18
N GLU A 135 -7.14 8.60 19.89
CA GLU A 135 -6.44 9.71 20.55
C GLU A 135 -5.82 10.64 19.50
N LYS A 136 -5.11 10.07 18.51
CA LYS A 136 -4.52 10.85 17.41
C LYS A 136 -5.55 11.66 16.63
N LEU A 137 -6.77 11.16 16.48
CA LEU A 137 -7.85 11.88 15.81
C LEU A 137 -8.25 13.19 16.55
N ASN A 138 -7.84 13.38 17.80
CA ASN A 138 -8.04 14.65 18.49
C ASN A 138 -7.11 15.77 17.96
N ASP A 139 -5.93 15.38 17.44
CA ASP A 139 -4.93 16.29 16.90
C ASP A 139 -5.15 16.59 15.43
N TYR A 140 -5.88 15.73 14.71
CA TYR A 140 -6.06 15.79 13.25
C TYR A 140 -7.54 15.70 12.87
N ASN A 141 -7.96 16.54 11.93
CA ASN A 141 -9.33 16.48 11.40
C ASN A 141 -9.54 15.34 10.38
N LYS A 142 -8.45 14.84 9.82
CA LYS A 142 -8.47 13.76 8.81
C LYS A 142 -7.41 12.72 9.09
N MET A 143 -7.75 11.46 8.85
CA MET A 143 -6.82 10.34 8.90
C MET A 143 -6.96 9.44 7.70
N GLY A 144 -5.83 8.96 7.13
CA GLY A 144 -5.80 7.89 6.14
C GLY A 144 -5.10 6.66 6.72
N LEU A 145 -5.78 5.52 6.74
CA LEU A 145 -5.33 4.32 7.41
C LEU A 145 -5.29 3.12 6.46
N LEU A 146 -4.12 2.49 6.35
CA LEU A 146 -4.04 1.14 5.80
C LEU A 146 -4.54 0.15 6.84
N THR A 147 -5.35 -0.79 6.42
CA THR A 147 -6.02 -1.79 7.25
C THR A 147 -5.45 -3.19 7.04
N ASP A 148 -5.81 -4.12 7.89
CA ASP A 148 -5.51 -5.55 7.76
C ASP A 148 -6.69 -6.41 8.25
N SER A 149 -6.47 -7.72 8.35
CA SER A 149 -7.49 -8.66 8.82
C SER A 149 -7.84 -8.51 10.31
N LYS A 150 -7.00 -7.83 11.10
CA LYS A 150 -7.24 -7.57 12.53
C LYS A 150 -7.92 -6.21 12.73
N PHE A 151 -7.46 -5.19 12.02
CA PHE A 151 -8.01 -3.85 12.04
C PHE A 151 -8.91 -3.65 10.82
N THR A 152 -10.07 -4.31 10.85
CA THR A 152 -11.12 -4.16 9.84
C THR A 152 -11.83 -2.82 10.00
N PRO A 153 -12.54 -2.33 8.96
CA PRO A 153 -13.36 -1.14 9.08
C PRO A 153 -14.36 -1.18 10.24
N GLN A 154 -14.96 -2.34 10.50
CA GLN A 154 -15.88 -2.53 11.62
C GLN A 154 -15.18 -2.39 12.99
N ARG A 155 -13.96 -2.94 13.13
CA ARG A 155 -13.19 -2.78 14.36
C ARG A 155 -12.83 -1.31 14.59
N ILE A 156 -12.41 -0.61 13.55
CA ILE A 156 -12.11 0.84 13.63
C ILE A 156 -13.34 1.61 14.09
N ALA A 157 -14.52 1.33 13.51
CA ALA A 157 -15.78 1.94 13.90
C ALA A 157 -16.14 1.62 15.37
N GLY A 158 -15.96 0.38 15.81
CA GLY A 158 -16.19 -0.04 17.19
C GLY A 158 -15.30 0.70 18.20
N GLU A 159 -14.02 0.94 17.86
CA GLU A 159 -13.14 1.73 18.72
C GLU A 159 -13.55 3.22 18.77
N LEU A 160 -13.98 3.81 17.65
CA LEU A 160 -14.52 5.17 17.63
C LEU A 160 -15.80 5.27 18.46
N PHE A 161 -16.72 4.32 18.31
CA PHE A 161 -17.98 4.27 19.07
C PHE A 161 -17.73 4.18 20.58
N LYS A 162 -16.84 3.28 21.02
CA LYS A 162 -16.45 3.15 22.43
C LYS A 162 -15.85 4.44 23.01
N ASN A 163 -15.12 5.20 22.19
CA ASN A 163 -14.51 6.48 22.57
C ASN A 163 -15.44 7.68 22.37
N LYS A 164 -16.74 7.46 22.10
CA LYS A 164 -17.76 8.49 21.91
C LYS A 164 -17.45 9.48 20.77
N GLN A 165 -16.72 9.03 19.76
CA GLN A 165 -16.39 9.78 18.53
C GLN A 165 -17.40 9.43 17.42
N ASN A 166 -18.70 9.59 17.72
CA ASN A 166 -19.81 9.14 16.87
C ASN A 166 -20.09 10.07 15.69
N ASP A 167 -19.55 11.28 15.71
CA ASP A 167 -19.65 12.29 14.65
C ASP A 167 -18.58 12.16 13.57
N VAL A 168 -17.64 11.24 13.75
CA VAL A 168 -16.59 10.97 12.78
C VAL A 168 -17.16 10.24 11.56
N LYS A 169 -16.98 10.80 10.38
CA LYS A 169 -17.29 10.12 9.12
C LYS A 169 -16.21 9.12 8.78
N ILE A 170 -16.62 7.92 8.41
CA ILE A 170 -15.75 6.81 8.02
C ILE A 170 -15.96 6.52 6.55
N PHE A 171 -14.96 6.75 5.72
CA PHE A 171 -14.96 6.35 4.33
C PHE A 171 -14.13 5.08 4.17
N VAL A 172 -14.74 4.05 3.60
CA VAL A 172 -14.07 2.77 3.31
C VAL A 172 -13.92 2.63 1.80
N GLY A 173 -12.69 2.70 1.32
CA GLY A 173 -12.35 2.48 -0.08
C GLY A 173 -11.94 1.02 -0.29
N GLU A 174 -12.81 0.23 -0.90
CA GLU A 174 -12.60 -1.18 -1.18
C GLU A 174 -12.18 -1.39 -2.63
N ASN A 175 -11.17 -2.24 -2.86
CA ASN A 175 -10.63 -2.57 -4.18
C ASN A 175 -10.30 -1.32 -5.01
N LEU A 176 -9.68 -0.34 -4.37
CA LEU A 176 -9.39 0.96 -4.97
C LEU A 176 -8.66 0.82 -6.30
N SER A 177 -9.12 1.55 -7.30
CA SER A 177 -8.68 1.57 -8.69
C SER A 177 -9.01 0.33 -9.55
N TYR A 178 -9.52 -0.75 -8.99
CA TYR A 178 -9.98 -1.89 -9.75
C TYR A 178 -11.40 -1.67 -10.31
N GLU A 179 -11.83 -2.48 -11.30
CA GLU A 179 -13.17 -2.38 -11.89
C GLU A 179 -14.31 -2.52 -10.87
N ASN A 180 -14.06 -3.28 -9.80
CA ASN A 180 -15.01 -3.49 -8.70
C ASN A 180 -14.76 -2.55 -7.51
N GLU A 181 -14.14 -1.38 -7.75
CA GLU A 181 -13.97 -0.34 -6.73
C GLU A 181 -15.30 0.05 -6.10
N LYS A 182 -15.32 0.15 -4.78
CA LYS A 182 -16.43 0.71 -4.02
C LYS A 182 -15.93 1.68 -2.98
N ILE A 183 -16.63 2.78 -2.82
CA ILE A 183 -16.41 3.75 -1.75
C ILE A 183 -17.68 3.86 -0.94
N TRP A 184 -17.56 3.57 0.34
CA TRP A 184 -18.64 3.57 1.30
C TRP A 184 -18.46 4.74 2.26
N GLU A 185 -19.59 5.32 2.72
CA GLU A 185 -19.60 6.33 3.78
C GLU A 185 -20.45 5.81 4.95
N PHE A 186 -19.91 5.89 6.16
CA PHE A 186 -20.57 5.46 7.39
C PHE A 186 -20.30 6.44 8.53
N PHE A 187 -21.14 6.33 9.55
CA PHE A 187 -20.80 6.73 10.91
C PHE A 187 -20.47 5.50 11.76
N PRO A 188 -19.74 5.67 12.90
CA PRO A 188 -19.33 4.54 13.73
C PRO A 188 -20.46 3.59 14.10
N GLU A 189 -21.64 4.13 14.49
CA GLU A 189 -22.83 3.35 14.88
C GLU A 189 -23.41 2.46 13.77
N ASN A 190 -23.19 2.82 12.50
CA ASN A 190 -23.72 2.09 11.35
C ASN A 190 -22.72 1.09 10.76
N LEU A 191 -21.44 1.20 11.13
CA LEU A 191 -20.38 0.34 10.57
C LEU A 191 -19.94 -0.75 11.55
N TYR A 192 -19.95 -0.51 12.87
CA TYR A 192 -19.32 -1.44 13.83
C TYR A 192 -19.96 -2.84 13.82
N ASP A 193 -21.24 -2.96 13.51
CA ASP A 193 -21.99 -4.21 13.40
C ASP A 193 -22.46 -4.52 11.96
N PHE A 194 -21.94 -3.79 10.97
CA PHE A 194 -22.29 -3.99 9.57
C PHE A 194 -21.82 -5.38 9.09
N ASP A 195 -22.81 -6.23 8.74
CA ASP A 195 -22.55 -7.60 8.28
C ASP A 195 -22.07 -7.63 6.83
N TYR A 196 -20.80 -7.27 6.66
CA TYR A 196 -20.12 -7.28 5.37
C TYR A 196 -18.63 -7.57 5.56
N LYS A 197 -18.08 -8.46 4.74
CA LYS A 197 -16.65 -8.75 4.71
C LYS A 197 -15.97 -7.92 3.63
N PHE A 198 -15.36 -6.82 4.02
CA PHE A 198 -14.58 -6.01 3.10
C PHE A 198 -13.38 -6.77 2.54
N GLY A 199 -13.12 -6.59 1.25
CA GLY A 199 -11.89 -7.00 0.59
C GLY A 199 -10.72 -6.10 1.01
N ILE A 200 -9.72 -5.96 0.12
CA ILE A 200 -8.59 -5.04 0.35
C ILE A 200 -9.13 -3.63 0.42
N ASN A 201 -8.84 -2.93 1.52
CA ASN A 201 -9.44 -1.63 1.76
C ASN A 201 -8.49 -0.62 2.42
N VAL A 202 -8.87 0.63 2.30
CA VAL A 202 -8.28 1.79 2.98
C VAL A 202 -9.41 2.51 3.71
N VAL A 203 -9.15 2.97 4.91
CA VAL A 203 -10.11 3.77 5.68
C VAL A 203 -9.64 5.22 5.76
N VAL A 204 -10.54 6.15 5.48
CA VAL A 204 -10.34 7.59 5.75
C VAL A 204 -11.35 8.02 6.80
N LEU A 205 -10.86 8.65 7.86
CA LEU A 205 -11.64 9.22 8.95
C LEU A 205 -11.66 10.75 8.78
N VAL A 206 -12.81 11.37 8.98
CA VAL A 206 -13.00 12.81 8.88
C VAL A 206 -13.90 13.29 10.02
N LYS A 207 -13.44 14.29 10.77
CA LYS A 207 -14.25 15.02 11.76
C LYS A 207 -15.10 16.08 11.13
#